data_1149c7e13f1ae057f4b006f07464b06c
#
_entry.id   1149c7e13f1ae057f4b006f07464b06c
#
_cell.length_a   1.000
_cell.length_b   1.000
_cell.length_c   1.000
_cell.angle_alpha   90.00
_cell.angle_beta   90.00
_cell.angle_gamma   90.00
#
_symmetry.space_group_name_H-M   'P 1'
#
loop_
_entity.id
_entity.type
_entity.pdbx_description
1 polymer ?
#
loop_
_entity_poly.entity_id
_entity_poly.type
_entity_poly.pdbx_seq_one_letter_code
_entity_poly.pdbx_strand_id
1 'polypeptide(L)'
;MKTFWQYFLYIAATTLWIALIAVAPDFFDNPITNITGAFTLIAYVIAISVVSFLFLYIAAINKYLAAIFIPIYGLLGAAVSYYRVMYRVTITPLILDCILHTNIEEAAGVITWSLVLWILFNISVGVGFVVWRWKIKAPKYPYVHALCAILLFFGYYYCHGRLHQSINQRYPMHIIKSLQQHIWLQQQRQKPHELPQYIVESPIDTLDIIVVIGESTRADHLSLNGYERLTTPLLSQRTNLV
;
A
#
# COMPACT_ATOMS: atom_id res chain seq x y z
N MET A 1 -17.38 -30.87 16.52
CA MET A 1 -17.55 -29.49 17.04
C MET A 1 -16.24 -28.87 17.54
N LYS A 2 -15.48 -29.50 18.43
CA LYS A 2 -14.24 -28.95 19.02
C LYS A 2 -13.20 -28.48 17.98
N THR A 3 -12.96 -29.27 16.93
CA THR A 3 -12.01 -28.95 15.86
C THR A 3 -12.43 -27.74 15.01
N PHE A 4 -13.73 -27.60 14.74
CA PHE A 4 -14.28 -26.46 14.01
C PHE A 4 -14.08 -25.16 14.80
N TRP A 5 -14.41 -25.14 16.09
CA TRP A 5 -14.25 -23.97 16.92
C TRP A 5 -12.78 -23.55 17.09
N GLN A 6 -11.87 -24.51 17.23
CA GLN A 6 -10.43 -24.22 17.29
C GLN A 6 -9.93 -23.58 16.00
N TYR A 7 -10.35 -24.09 14.85
CA TYR A 7 -9.97 -23.53 13.56
C TYR A 7 -10.60 -22.16 13.33
N PHE A 8 -11.87 -21.99 13.67
CA PHE A 8 -12.56 -20.71 13.60
C PHE A 8 -11.88 -19.65 14.47
N LEU A 9 -11.59 -19.98 15.72
CA LEU A 9 -10.88 -19.05 16.63
C LEU A 9 -9.50 -18.66 16.11
N TYR A 10 -8.78 -19.61 15.52
CA TYR A 10 -7.49 -19.35 14.89
C TYR A 10 -7.63 -18.34 13.75
N ILE A 11 -8.57 -18.55 12.81
CA ILE A 11 -8.79 -17.61 11.70
C ILE A 11 -9.25 -16.26 12.24
N ALA A 12 -10.18 -16.22 13.18
CA ALA A 12 -10.65 -14.96 13.78
C ALA A 12 -9.51 -14.17 14.44
N ALA A 13 -8.65 -14.85 15.18
CA ALA A 13 -7.49 -14.19 15.82
C ALA A 13 -6.48 -13.67 14.78
N THR A 14 -6.19 -14.46 13.74
CA THR A 14 -5.27 -14.05 12.68
C THR A 14 -5.83 -12.89 11.86
N THR A 15 -7.13 -12.90 11.55
CA THR A 15 -7.79 -11.79 10.84
C THR A 15 -7.85 -10.53 11.69
N LEU A 16 -8.11 -10.65 12.98
CA LEU A 16 -8.11 -9.51 13.89
C LEU A 16 -6.72 -8.86 13.97
N TRP A 17 -5.66 -9.65 14.07
CA TRP A 17 -4.29 -9.15 14.03
C TRP A 17 -4.02 -8.32 12.76
N ILE A 18 -4.36 -8.83 11.58
CA ILE A 18 -4.19 -8.12 10.32
C ILE A 18 -5.06 -6.85 10.26
N ALA A 19 -6.32 -6.93 10.72
CA ALA A 19 -7.21 -5.79 10.74
C ALA A 19 -6.69 -4.67 11.66
N LEU A 20 -6.12 -5.01 12.81
CA LEU A 20 -5.53 -4.04 13.72
C LEU A 20 -4.32 -3.34 13.07
N ILE A 21 -3.43 -4.09 12.39
CA ILE A 21 -2.32 -3.49 11.64
C ILE A 21 -2.84 -2.55 10.53
N ALA A 22 -3.87 -2.97 9.80
CA ALA A 22 -4.41 -2.21 8.68
C ALA A 22 -5.13 -0.92 9.11
N VAL A 23 -5.75 -0.91 10.30
CA VAL A 23 -6.51 0.22 10.84
C VAL A 23 -5.67 1.10 11.77
N ALA A 24 -4.50 0.62 12.23
CA ALA A 24 -3.61 1.42 13.08
C ALA A 24 -3.34 2.83 12.56
N PRO A 25 -3.08 3.06 11.25
CA PRO A 25 -2.91 4.42 10.73
C PRO A 25 -4.14 5.32 10.92
N ASP A 26 -5.35 4.76 10.80
CA ASP A 26 -6.59 5.54 10.97
C ASP A 26 -6.76 6.05 12.39
N PHE A 27 -6.26 5.31 13.38
CA PHE A 27 -6.25 5.76 14.78
C PHE A 27 -5.34 6.97 14.98
N PHE A 28 -4.18 7.00 14.32
CA PHE A 28 -3.25 8.13 14.38
C PHE A 28 -3.71 9.32 13.52
N ASP A 29 -4.42 9.06 12.41
CA ASP A 29 -4.96 10.11 11.54
C ASP A 29 -6.19 10.78 12.16
N ASN A 30 -7.05 10.00 12.84
CA ASN A 30 -8.30 10.44 13.44
C ASN A 30 -8.38 9.90 14.86
N PRO A 31 -7.75 10.56 15.84
CA PRO A 31 -7.83 10.14 17.24
C PRO A 31 -9.28 10.13 17.73
N ILE A 32 -9.62 9.18 18.58
CA ILE A 32 -10.97 9.03 19.13
C ILE A 32 -11.28 10.22 20.04
N THR A 33 -11.97 11.21 19.50
CA THR A 33 -12.42 12.38 20.25
C THR A 33 -13.88 12.28 20.69
N ASN A 34 -14.64 11.37 20.04
CA ASN A 34 -16.06 11.19 20.28
C ASN A 34 -16.49 9.73 20.04
N ILE A 35 -17.70 9.40 20.50
CA ILE A 35 -18.29 8.06 20.36
C ILE A 35 -18.42 7.65 18.87
N THR A 36 -18.78 8.59 18.01
CA THR A 36 -18.91 8.32 16.56
C THR A 36 -17.58 7.90 15.96
N GLY A 37 -16.46 8.51 16.34
CA GLY A 37 -15.12 8.12 15.89
C GLY A 37 -14.77 6.70 16.33
N ALA A 38 -15.10 6.32 17.56
CA ALA A 38 -14.89 4.96 18.05
C ALA A 38 -15.70 3.92 17.24
N PHE A 39 -16.99 4.18 16.98
CA PHE A 39 -17.81 3.30 16.13
C PHE A 39 -17.26 3.18 14.70
N THR A 40 -16.75 4.27 14.16
CA THR A 40 -16.15 4.27 12.82
C THR A 40 -14.91 3.38 12.76
N LEU A 41 -14.00 3.48 13.73
CA LEU A 41 -12.81 2.60 13.79
C LEU A 41 -13.19 1.13 13.99
N ILE A 42 -14.17 0.83 14.85
CA ILE A 42 -14.67 -0.53 15.02
C ILE A 42 -15.26 -1.06 13.70
N ALA A 43 -16.04 -0.24 12.99
CA ALA A 43 -16.58 -0.62 11.68
C ALA A 43 -15.47 -0.91 10.66
N TYR A 44 -14.37 -0.15 10.66
CA TYR A 44 -13.22 -0.43 9.81
C TYR A 44 -12.52 -1.74 10.18
N VAL A 45 -12.32 -2.01 11.48
CA VAL A 45 -11.75 -3.28 11.94
C VAL A 45 -12.61 -4.46 11.49
N ILE A 46 -13.94 -4.38 11.67
CA ILE A 46 -14.87 -5.42 11.23
C ILE A 46 -14.78 -5.59 9.70
N ALA A 47 -14.84 -4.50 8.94
CA ALA A 47 -14.82 -4.52 7.50
C ALA A 47 -13.53 -5.17 6.94
N ILE A 48 -12.37 -4.77 7.46
CA ILE A 48 -11.08 -5.36 7.07
C ILE A 48 -10.95 -6.80 7.54
N SER A 49 -11.52 -7.15 8.70
CA SER A 49 -11.56 -8.53 9.17
C SER A 49 -12.33 -9.42 8.21
N VAL A 50 -13.48 -8.98 7.68
CA VAL A 50 -14.26 -9.75 6.70
C VAL A 50 -13.45 -9.98 5.41
N VAL A 51 -12.77 -8.95 4.90
CA VAL A 51 -11.92 -9.07 3.71
C VAL A 51 -10.74 -10.00 3.97
N SER A 52 -10.02 -9.80 5.07
CA SER A 52 -8.84 -10.60 5.41
C SER A 52 -9.22 -12.05 5.76
N PHE A 53 -10.41 -12.28 6.31
CA PHE A 53 -10.92 -13.61 6.61
C PHE A 53 -10.91 -14.51 5.37
N LEU A 54 -11.37 -14.01 4.23
CA LEU A 54 -11.37 -14.79 2.99
C LEU A 54 -9.97 -15.26 2.60
N PHE A 55 -9.02 -14.31 2.53
CA PHE A 55 -7.64 -14.62 2.13
C PHE A 55 -6.97 -15.59 3.11
N LEU A 56 -7.10 -15.31 4.40
CA LEU A 56 -6.49 -16.13 5.45
C LEU A 56 -7.17 -17.49 5.59
N TYR A 57 -8.49 -17.56 5.38
CA TYR A 57 -9.22 -18.84 5.43
C TYR A 57 -8.72 -19.79 4.34
N ILE A 58 -8.62 -19.30 3.09
CA ILE A 58 -8.14 -20.10 1.95
C ILE A 58 -6.68 -20.52 2.17
N ALA A 59 -5.81 -19.59 2.56
CA ALA A 59 -4.40 -19.89 2.83
C ALA A 59 -4.23 -20.90 3.98
N ALA A 60 -5.07 -20.81 5.01
CA ALA A 60 -4.98 -21.67 6.18
C ALA A 60 -5.55 -23.07 5.98
N ILE A 61 -6.26 -23.37 4.89
CA ILE A 61 -6.68 -24.74 4.55
C ILE A 61 -5.46 -25.65 4.51
N ASN A 62 -4.41 -25.23 3.81
CA ASN A 62 -3.14 -25.93 3.76
C ASN A 62 -2.14 -25.32 4.75
N LYS A 63 -1.60 -26.13 5.67
CA LYS A 63 -0.65 -25.68 6.68
C LYS A 63 0.66 -25.14 6.10
N TYR A 64 1.09 -25.65 4.93
CA TYR A 64 2.30 -25.18 4.25
C TYR A 64 2.06 -23.84 3.56
N LEU A 65 0.91 -23.66 2.92
CA LEU A 65 0.52 -22.35 2.38
C LEU A 65 0.37 -21.32 3.50
N ALA A 66 -0.23 -21.69 4.63
CA ALA A 66 -0.32 -20.82 5.81
C ALA A 66 1.05 -20.38 6.32
N ALA A 67 2.04 -21.29 6.34
CA ALA A 67 3.39 -21.00 6.81
C ALA A 67 4.13 -19.94 5.97
N ILE A 68 3.80 -19.84 4.68
CA ILE A 68 4.37 -18.85 3.76
C ILE A 68 3.51 -17.59 3.73
N PHE A 69 2.20 -17.76 3.53
CA PHE A 69 1.29 -16.65 3.26
C PHE A 69 1.07 -15.75 4.49
N ILE A 70 0.89 -16.32 5.68
CA ILE A 70 0.56 -15.53 6.89
C ILE A 70 1.69 -14.57 7.29
N PRO A 71 2.97 -15.00 7.37
CA PRO A 71 4.07 -14.08 7.66
C PRO A 71 4.26 -13.00 6.57
N ILE A 72 4.18 -13.37 5.30
CA ILE A 72 4.29 -12.42 4.17
C ILE A 72 3.15 -11.40 4.21
N TYR A 73 1.92 -11.88 4.42
CA TYR A 73 0.74 -11.01 4.50
C TYR A 73 0.82 -10.04 5.68
N GLY A 74 1.28 -10.52 6.85
CA GLY A 74 1.54 -9.68 8.01
C GLY A 74 2.69 -8.69 7.80
N LEU A 75 3.79 -9.13 7.18
CA LEU A 75 4.94 -8.29 6.84
C LEU A 75 4.56 -7.13 5.94
N LEU A 76 3.82 -7.41 4.84
CA LEU A 76 3.36 -6.37 3.92
C LEU A 76 2.42 -5.39 4.62
N GLY A 77 1.48 -5.89 5.44
CA GLY A 77 0.59 -5.04 6.23
C GLY A 77 1.36 -4.17 7.22
N ALA A 78 2.35 -4.72 7.91
CA ALA A 78 3.20 -4.00 8.86
C ALA A 78 4.03 -2.90 8.18
N ALA A 79 4.66 -3.19 7.04
CA ALA A 79 5.42 -2.21 6.29
C ALA A 79 4.54 -1.05 5.83
N VAL A 80 3.39 -1.37 5.21
CA VAL A 80 2.44 -0.35 4.73
C VAL A 80 1.90 0.51 5.86
N SER A 81 1.51 -0.10 6.99
CA SER A 81 1.01 0.65 8.14
C SER A 81 2.08 1.56 8.75
N TYR A 82 3.33 1.10 8.80
CA TYR A 82 4.44 1.90 9.30
C TYR A 82 4.66 3.17 8.46
N TYR A 83 4.81 3.02 7.15
CA TYR A 83 5.03 4.17 6.26
C TYR A 83 3.86 5.14 6.24
N ARG A 84 2.63 4.63 6.37
CA ARG A 84 1.45 5.50 6.47
C ARG A 84 1.42 6.28 7.79
N VAL A 85 1.80 5.68 8.92
CA VAL A 85 1.85 6.36 10.22
C VAL A 85 2.98 7.39 10.27
N MET A 86 4.20 7.00 9.84
CA MET A 86 5.39 7.82 10.01
C MET A 86 5.52 8.92 8.95
N TYR A 87 5.19 8.60 7.70
CA TYR A 87 5.44 9.50 6.56
C TYR A 87 4.16 9.97 5.87
N ARG A 88 2.98 9.55 6.35
CA ARG A 88 1.68 9.85 5.73
C ARG A 88 1.59 9.40 4.26
N VAL A 89 2.40 8.43 3.88
CA VAL A 89 2.47 7.89 2.53
C VAL A 89 1.52 6.70 2.39
N THR A 90 0.66 6.73 1.38
CA THR A 90 -0.17 5.60 0.96
C THR A 90 0.37 5.04 -0.36
N ILE A 91 0.29 3.73 -0.55
CA ILE A 91 0.73 3.09 -1.79
C ILE A 91 -0.23 3.49 -2.93
N THR A 92 0.21 4.42 -3.77
CA THR A 92 -0.44 4.81 -5.02
C THR A 92 0.29 4.15 -6.20
N PRO A 93 -0.26 4.18 -7.43
CA PRO A 93 0.47 3.71 -8.61
C PRO A 93 1.82 4.39 -8.81
N LEU A 94 1.93 5.68 -8.46
CA LEU A 94 3.18 6.43 -8.52
C LEU A 94 4.20 5.94 -7.48
N ILE A 95 3.77 5.75 -6.23
CA ILE A 95 4.63 5.22 -5.16
C ILE A 95 5.09 3.80 -5.50
N LEU A 96 4.21 2.99 -6.10
CA LEU A 96 4.58 1.66 -6.55
C LEU A 96 5.65 1.72 -7.66
N ASP A 97 5.53 2.66 -8.59
CA ASP A 97 6.54 2.92 -9.63
C ASP A 97 7.88 3.32 -9.01
N CYS A 98 7.87 4.23 -8.03
CA CYS A 98 9.07 4.60 -7.28
C CYS A 98 9.70 3.39 -6.58
N ILE A 99 8.91 2.56 -5.88
CA ILE A 99 9.42 1.36 -5.19
C ILE A 99 10.10 0.39 -6.17
N LEU A 100 9.52 0.20 -7.36
CA LEU A 100 10.06 -0.70 -8.37
C LEU A 100 11.36 -0.18 -9.01
N HIS A 101 11.60 1.13 -9.00
CA HIS A 101 12.80 1.76 -9.57
C HIS A 101 13.81 2.21 -8.50
N THR A 102 13.50 2.03 -7.20
CA THR A 102 14.39 2.38 -6.08
C THR A 102 15.62 1.48 -6.08
N ASN A 103 16.80 2.06 -5.99
CA ASN A 103 18.05 1.33 -5.82
C ASN A 103 18.33 0.98 -4.34
N ILE A 104 19.36 0.17 -4.08
CA ILE A 104 19.68 -0.32 -2.73
C ILE A 104 20.09 0.84 -1.79
N GLU A 105 20.81 1.83 -2.31
CA GLU A 105 21.29 2.98 -1.51
C GLU A 105 20.13 3.86 -1.05
N GLU A 106 19.20 4.15 -1.96
CA GLU A 106 17.96 4.88 -1.65
C GLU A 106 17.08 4.10 -0.67
N ALA A 107 16.91 2.78 -0.90
CA ALA A 107 16.16 1.91 0.00
C ALA A 107 16.75 1.92 1.41
N ALA A 108 18.09 1.88 1.55
CA ALA A 108 18.75 1.94 2.84
C ALA A 108 18.46 3.25 3.61
N GLY A 109 18.30 4.36 2.88
CA GLY A 109 17.98 5.67 3.47
C GLY A 109 16.59 5.77 4.11
N VAL A 110 15.64 4.91 3.72
CA VAL A 110 14.28 4.89 4.27
C VAL A 110 14.05 3.79 5.31
N ILE A 111 15.06 2.93 5.56
CA ILE A 111 15.00 1.89 6.59
C ILE A 111 15.46 2.47 7.91
N THR A 112 14.54 2.55 8.87
CA THR A 112 14.81 3.03 10.23
C THR A 112 14.81 1.87 11.23
N TRP A 113 15.49 2.03 12.38
CA TRP A 113 15.45 1.03 13.45
C TRP A 113 14.05 0.75 13.96
N SER A 114 13.17 1.75 14.00
CA SER A 114 11.76 1.59 14.39
C SER A 114 11.00 0.73 13.40
N LEU A 115 11.26 0.86 12.08
CA LEU A 115 10.70 -0.03 11.05
C LEU A 115 11.17 -1.48 11.28
N VAL A 116 12.47 -1.67 11.49
CA VAL A 116 13.05 -3.01 11.71
C VAL A 116 12.41 -3.68 12.93
N LEU A 117 12.31 -2.98 14.06
CA LEU A 117 11.66 -3.51 15.26
C LEU A 117 10.19 -3.82 15.05
N TRP A 118 9.47 -2.94 14.37
CA TRP A 118 8.06 -3.16 14.04
C TRP A 118 7.84 -4.38 13.14
N ILE A 119 8.69 -4.55 12.13
CA ILE A 119 8.68 -5.71 11.24
C ILE A 119 9.01 -6.99 12.01
N LEU A 120 10.07 -7.00 12.82
CA LEU A 120 10.45 -8.16 13.63
C LEU A 120 9.34 -8.57 14.60
N PHE A 121 8.68 -7.61 15.24
CA PHE A 121 7.53 -7.88 16.09
C PHE A 121 6.41 -8.56 15.30
N ASN A 122 6.03 -8.03 14.15
CA ASN A 122 4.94 -8.60 13.34
C ASN A 122 5.29 -9.96 12.72
N ILE A 123 6.56 -10.17 12.32
CA ILE A 123 7.05 -11.49 11.89
C ILE A 123 6.94 -12.49 13.04
N SER A 124 7.34 -12.12 14.26
CA SER A 124 7.26 -12.99 15.43
C SER A 124 5.83 -13.41 15.74
N VAL A 125 4.87 -12.47 15.64
CA VAL A 125 3.44 -12.75 15.77
C VAL A 125 2.96 -13.68 14.65
N GLY A 126 3.35 -13.41 13.39
CA GLY A 126 3.03 -14.25 12.24
C GLY A 126 3.56 -15.70 12.40
N VAL A 127 4.79 -15.85 12.85
CA VAL A 127 5.38 -17.17 13.18
C VAL A 127 4.58 -17.86 14.29
N GLY A 128 4.16 -17.12 15.32
CA GLY A 128 3.28 -17.63 16.37
C GLY A 128 1.99 -18.21 15.82
N PHE A 129 1.35 -17.51 14.86
CA PHE A 129 0.17 -18.02 14.16
C PHE A 129 0.48 -19.25 13.29
N VAL A 130 1.64 -19.31 12.67
CA VAL A 130 2.07 -20.51 11.93
C VAL A 130 2.21 -21.71 12.86
N VAL A 131 2.91 -21.54 13.98
CA VAL A 131 3.07 -22.61 15.00
C VAL A 131 1.70 -23.05 15.52
N TRP A 132 0.78 -22.12 15.78
CA TRP A 132 -0.59 -22.44 16.18
C TRP A 132 -1.33 -23.24 15.11
N ARG A 133 -1.20 -22.84 13.82
CA ARG A 133 -1.81 -23.59 12.71
C ARG A 133 -1.36 -25.06 12.64
N TRP A 134 -0.11 -25.33 12.93
CA TRP A 134 0.42 -26.70 12.91
C TRP A 134 -0.14 -27.57 14.04
N LYS A 135 -0.63 -26.99 15.12
CA LYS A 135 -1.21 -27.69 16.26
C LYS A 135 -2.70 -28.01 16.08
N ILE A 136 -3.37 -27.38 15.10
CA ILE A 136 -4.80 -27.57 14.87
C ILE A 136 -5.08 -28.32 13.56
N LYS A 137 -6.16 -29.10 13.58
CA LYS A 137 -6.63 -29.83 12.40
C LYS A 137 -7.57 -28.94 11.58
N ALA A 138 -7.50 -29.06 10.25
CA ALA A 138 -8.46 -28.42 9.35
C ALA A 138 -9.89 -29.00 9.60
N PRO A 139 -10.95 -28.21 9.34
CA PRO A 139 -12.33 -28.70 9.44
C PRO A 139 -12.60 -29.80 8.41
N LYS A 140 -13.65 -30.60 8.66
CA LYS A 140 -13.95 -31.80 7.85
C LYS A 140 -14.24 -31.50 6.38
N TYR A 141 -14.82 -30.31 6.08
CA TYR A 141 -15.16 -29.88 4.72
C TYR A 141 -14.60 -28.47 4.44
N PRO A 142 -13.26 -28.30 4.35
CA PRO A 142 -12.66 -26.98 4.27
C PRO A 142 -13.06 -26.20 3.01
N TYR A 143 -13.26 -26.90 1.88
CA TYR A 143 -13.63 -26.27 0.61
C TYR A 143 -15.06 -25.71 0.62
N VAL A 144 -16.00 -26.38 1.33
CA VAL A 144 -17.38 -25.89 1.48
C VAL A 144 -17.37 -24.58 2.30
N HIS A 145 -16.59 -24.55 3.38
CA HIS A 145 -16.45 -23.33 4.18
C HIS A 145 -15.77 -22.20 3.39
N ALA A 146 -14.76 -22.53 2.56
CA ALA A 146 -14.13 -21.56 1.66
C ALA A 146 -15.14 -20.99 0.65
N LEU A 147 -15.96 -21.83 0.04
CA LEU A 147 -17.02 -21.40 -0.88
C LEU A 147 -18.02 -20.46 -0.19
N CYS A 148 -18.48 -20.82 1.01
CA CYS A 148 -19.34 -19.95 1.81
C CYS A 148 -18.68 -18.59 2.11
N ALA A 149 -17.38 -18.56 2.46
CA ALA A 149 -16.65 -17.33 2.71
C ALA A 149 -16.54 -16.48 1.44
N ILE A 150 -16.30 -17.10 0.28
CA ILE A 150 -16.28 -16.41 -1.03
C ILE A 150 -17.65 -15.81 -1.34
N LEU A 151 -18.74 -16.56 -1.18
CA LEU A 151 -20.09 -16.06 -1.42
C LEU A 151 -20.46 -14.90 -0.49
N LEU A 152 -20.09 -14.99 0.80
CA LEU A 152 -20.27 -13.91 1.76
C LEU A 152 -19.46 -12.66 1.38
N PHE A 153 -18.22 -12.84 0.91
CA PHE A 153 -17.37 -11.74 0.44
C PHE A 153 -17.99 -11.04 -0.77
N PHE A 154 -18.44 -11.79 -1.77
CA PHE A 154 -19.10 -11.20 -2.94
C PHE A 154 -20.41 -10.53 -2.56
N GLY A 155 -21.25 -11.16 -1.72
CA GLY A 155 -22.46 -10.55 -1.19
C GLY A 155 -22.15 -9.22 -0.49
N TYR A 156 -21.14 -9.22 0.38
CA TYR A 156 -20.65 -8.02 1.03
C TYR A 156 -20.12 -6.99 0.03
N TYR A 157 -19.33 -7.37 -0.96
CA TYR A 157 -18.76 -6.49 -1.97
C TYR A 157 -19.82 -5.81 -2.84
N TYR A 158 -20.88 -6.53 -3.24
CA TYR A 158 -21.95 -5.99 -4.07
C TYR A 158 -22.97 -5.13 -3.29
N CYS A 159 -23.13 -5.35 -2.00
CA CYS A 159 -24.06 -4.58 -1.16
C CYS A 159 -23.56 -3.18 -0.74
N HIS A 160 -22.41 -2.71 -1.24
CA HIS A 160 -21.65 -1.63 -0.60
C HIS A 160 -21.48 -0.35 -1.39
N GLY A 161 -22.17 0.72 -1.02
CA GLY A 161 -21.87 2.08 -1.46
C GLY A 161 -20.66 2.73 -0.75
N ARG A 162 -20.87 3.24 0.47
CA ARG A 162 -19.85 4.03 1.20
C ARG A 162 -18.73 3.23 1.83
N LEU A 163 -19.02 2.04 2.36
CA LEU A 163 -17.99 1.15 2.95
C LEU A 163 -17.00 0.63 1.90
N HIS A 164 -17.45 0.41 0.67
CA HIS A 164 -16.59 -0.01 -0.43
C HIS A 164 -15.41 0.94 -0.65
N GLN A 165 -15.66 2.24 -0.65
CA GLN A 165 -14.60 3.24 -0.81
C GLN A 165 -13.61 3.20 0.35
N SER A 166 -14.10 3.07 1.59
CA SER A 166 -13.28 3.00 2.79
C SER A 166 -12.39 1.75 2.84
N ILE A 167 -12.90 0.58 2.39
CA ILE A 167 -12.13 -0.65 2.33
C ILE A 167 -11.04 -0.56 1.26
N ASN A 168 -11.37 0.01 0.10
CA ASN A 168 -10.44 0.14 -1.01
C ASN A 168 -9.24 1.04 -0.72
N GLN A 169 -9.32 1.89 0.29
CA GLN A 169 -8.24 2.76 0.75
C GLN A 169 -7.35 2.10 1.81
N ARG A 170 -7.67 0.86 2.25
CA ARG A 170 -6.95 0.15 3.33
C ARG A 170 -6.35 -1.15 2.86
N TYR A 171 -5.31 -1.59 3.57
CA TYR A 171 -4.70 -2.91 3.36
C TYR A 171 -5.74 -4.02 3.60
N PRO A 172 -5.82 -5.06 2.76
CA PRO A 172 -4.96 -5.32 1.59
C PRO A 172 -5.47 -4.69 0.27
N MET A 173 -6.72 -4.23 0.23
CA MET A 173 -7.41 -3.86 -1.01
C MET A 173 -6.75 -2.68 -1.75
N HIS A 174 -6.19 -1.70 -1.02
CA HIS A 174 -5.53 -0.57 -1.68
C HIS A 174 -4.28 -0.98 -2.47
N ILE A 175 -3.50 -1.98 -2.00
CA ILE A 175 -2.36 -2.50 -2.75
C ILE A 175 -2.83 -3.16 -4.05
N ILE A 176 -3.87 -4.00 -3.97
CA ILE A 176 -4.43 -4.69 -5.13
C ILE A 176 -4.90 -3.66 -6.17
N LYS A 177 -5.60 -2.63 -5.73
CA LYS A 177 -6.07 -1.56 -6.63
C LYS A 177 -4.94 -0.73 -7.21
N SER A 178 -3.95 -0.36 -6.40
CA SER A 178 -2.79 0.39 -6.88
C SER A 178 -1.99 -0.40 -7.91
N LEU A 179 -1.84 -1.72 -7.70
CA LEU A 179 -1.20 -2.60 -8.67
C LEU A 179 -1.99 -2.69 -9.97
N GLN A 180 -3.32 -2.87 -9.90
CA GLN A 180 -4.18 -2.88 -11.09
C GLN A 180 -4.10 -1.56 -11.87
N GLN A 181 -4.14 -0.43 -11.17
CA GLN A 181 -4.01 0.89 -11.79
C GLN A 181 -2.61 1.12 -12.37
N HIS A 182 -1.55 0.68 -11.68
CA HIS A 182 -0.18 0.76 -12.19
C HIS A 182 -0.03 -0.03 -13.51
N ILE A 183 -0.49 -1.29 -13.55
CA ILE A 183 -0.45 -2.11 -14.77
C ILE A 183 -1.23 -1.43 -15.89
N TRP A 184 -2.42 -0.90 -15.61
CA TRP A 184 -3.23 -0.20 -16.60
C TRP A 184 -2.51 1.05 -17.14
N LEU A 185 -1.89 1.86 -16.27
CA LEU A 185 -1.12 3.04 -16.68
C LEU A 185 0.09 2.67 -17.54
N GLN A 186 0.81 1.61 -17.19
CA GLN A 186 1.93 1.11 -18.00
C GLN A 186 1.47 0.70 -19.40
N GLN A 187 0.32 0.01 -19.51
CA GLN A 187 -0.26 -0.34 -20.82
C GLN A 187 -0.69 0.90 -21.62
N GLN A 188 -1.18 1.96 -20.98
CA GLN A 188 -1.52 3.21 -21.68
C GLN A 188 -0.26 3.94 -22.17
N ARG A 189 0.81 3.97 -21.37
CA ARG A 189 2.11 4.59 -21.76
C ARG A 189 2.76 3.92 -22.98
N GLN A 190 2.49 2.63 -23.19
CA GLN A 190 3.01 1.89 -24.34
C GLN A 190 2.21 2.11 -25.63
N LYS A 191 1.04 2.75 -25.57
CA LYS A 191 0.28 3.08 -26.78
C LYS A 191 0.96 4.20 -27.55
N PRO A 192 1.04 4.09 -28.90
CA PRO A 192 1.57 5.17 -29.71
C PRO A 192 0.80 6.46 -29.43
N HIS A 193 1.53 7.50 -29.07
CA HIS A 193 0.97 8.83 -28.93
C HIS A 193 1.11 9.52 -30.29
N GLU A 194 -0.01 9.83 -30.93
CA GLU A 194 0.04 10.69 -32.11
C GLU A 194 0.40 12.10 -31.62
N LEU A 195 1.65 12.49 -31.85
CA LEU A 195 2.07 13.84 -31.60
C LEU A 195 1.39 14.76 -32.63
N PRO A 196 0.84 15.90 -32.21
CA PRO A 196 0.29 16.87 -33.16
C PRO A 196 1.42 17.29 -34.10
N GLN A 197 1.16 17.21 -35.39
CA GLN A 197 2.12 17.69 -36.40
C GLN A 197 2.03 19.24 -36.42
N TYR A 198 3.06 19.85 -35.87
CA TYR A 198 3.25 21.29 -36.00
C TYR A 198 4.09 21.58 -37.24
N ILE A 199 3.57 22.39 -38.15
CA ILE A 199 4.38 22.99 -39.21
C ILE A 199 5.10 24.17 -38.58
N VAL A 200 6.40 24.06 -38.36
CA VAL A 200 7.20 25.16 -37.84
C VAL A 200 7.90 25.80 -39.06
N GLU A 201 7.45 26.98 -39.44
CA GLU A 201 8.16 27.84 -40.37
C GLU A 201 9.18 28.65 -39.56
N SER A 202 10.44 28.35 -39.69
CA SER A 202 11.52 29.08 -39.06
C SER A 202 12.42 29.72 -40.10
N PRO A 203 12.73 31.02 -40.01
CA PRO A 203 13.70 31.67 -40.86
C PRO A 203 15.16 31.32 -40.51
N ILE A 204 15.38 30.44 -39.54
CA ILE A 204 16.70 30.05 -39.01
C ILE A 204 17.03 28.64 -39.56
N ASP A 205 18.06 28.55 -40.36
CA ASP A 205 18.50 27.28 -40.97
C ASP A 205 19.12 26.29 -39.98
N THR A 206 19.70 26.79 -38.87
CA THR A 206 20.32 25.97 -37.84
C THR A 206 19.97 26.54 -36.45
N LEU A 207 19.39 25.68 -35.60
CA LEU A 207 19.05 26.01 -34.22
C LEU A 207 19.51 24.87 -33.29
N ASP A 208 20.47 25.16 -32.44
CA ASP A 208 20.89 24.25 -31.38
C ASP A 208 20.02 24.48 -30.12
N ILE A 209 19.23 23.47 -29.78
CA ILE A 209 18.40 23.51 -28.56
C ILE A 209 19.01 22.57 -27.53
N ILE A 210 19.47 23.14 -26.41
CA ILE A 210 19.96 22.38 -25.25
C ILE A 210 18.87 22.39 -24.20
N VAL A 211 18.27 21.20 -23.92
CA VAL A 211 17.28 21.04 -22.87
C VAL A 211 17.97 20.42 -21.66
N VAL A 212 17.96 21.16 -20.54
CA VAL A 212 18.46 20.65 -19.24
C VAL A 212 17.29 20.32 -18.35
N ILE A 213 17.11 19.04 -18.05
CA ILE A 213 16.05 18.56 -17.14
C ILE A 213 16.69 18.38 -15.76
N GLY A 214 16.31 19.22 -14.80
CA GLY A 214 16.71 19.08 -13.41
C GLY A 214 15.92 17.98 -12.70
N GLU A 215 16.60 17.19 -11.87
CA GLU A 215 15.96 16.19 -10.99
C GLU A 215 16.08 16.63 -9.53
N SER A 216 15.00 16.39 -8.75
CA SER A 216 14.94 16.67 -7.31
C SER A 216 15.21 18.14 -6.92
N THR A 217 15.04 19.06 -7.87
CA THR A 217 15.27 20.49 -7.67
C THR A 217 13.96 21.20 -7.31
N ARG A 218 13.89 21.77 -6.10
CA ARG A 218 12.73 22.55 -5.64
C ARG A 218 12.84 23.99 -6.12
N ALA A 219 11.80 24.47 -6.80
CA ALA A 219 11.75 25.82 -7.35
C ALA A 219 11.90 26.92 -6.26
N ASP A 220 11.33 26.69 -5.06
CA ASP A 220 11.41 27.59 -3.90
C ASP A 220 12.80 27.61 -3.21
N HIS A 221 13.73 26.75 -3.62
CA HIS A 221 15.11 26.72 -3.14
C HIS A 221 16.11 27.23 -4.20
N LEU A 222 15.64 27.83 -5.28
CA LEU A 222 16.47 28.51 -6.26
C LEU A 222 16.61 30.02 -5.89
N SER A 223 17.85 30.54 -5.77
CA SER A 223 18.08 31.95 -5.49
C SER A 223 17.49 32.84 -6.58
N LEU A 224 17.37 32.35 -7.80
CA LEU A 224 16.66 33.01 -8.90
C LEU A 224 15.19 33.31 -8.58
N ASN A 225 14.55 32.45 -7.75
CA ASN A 225 13.17 32.57 -7.33
C ASN A 225 12.99 33.20 -5.95
N GLY A 226 14.06 33.86 -5.44
CA GLY A 226 14.02 34.61 -4.16
C GLY A 226 14.45 33.79 -2.92
N TYR A 227 15.07 32.60 -3.11
CA TYR A 227 15.63 31.88 -1.98
C TYR A 227 16.83 32.62 -1.39
N GLU A 228 16.91 32.71 -0.05
CA GLU A 228 17.93 33.52 0.67
C GLU A 228 19.37 33.02 0.44
N ARG A 229 19.57 31.72 0.19
CA ARG A 229 20.90 31.17 -0.10
C ARG A 229 21.19 31.25 -1.59
N LEU A 230 22.41 31.57 -1.95
CA LEU A 230 22.88 31.67 -3.33
C LEU A 230 23.07 30.25 -3.91
N THR A 231 21.99 29.66 -4.40
CA THR A 231 21.96 28.28 -4.98
C THR A 231 22.16 28.25 -6.49
N THR A 232 21.91 29.37 -7.18
CA THR A 232 22.06 29.49 -8.65
C THR A 232 22.97 30.69 -9.04
N PRO A 233 24.25 30.75 -8.57
CA PRO A 233 25.09 31.95 -8.73
C PRO A 233 25.41 32.28 -10.19
N LEU A 234 25.61 31.26 -11.03
CA LEU A 234 25.92 31.47 -12.45
C LEU A 234 24.69 31.85 -13.26
N LEU A 235 23.52 31.31 -12.95
CA LEU A 235 22.27 31.67 -13.62
C LEU A 235 21.83 33.10 -13.22
N SER A 236 22.02 33.49 -11.95
CA SER A 236 21.67 34.84 -11.47
C SER A 236 22.48 35.95 -12.13
N GLN A 237 23.61 35.65 -12.76
CA GLN A 237 24.44 36.60 -13.50
C GLN A 237 24.05 36.74 -14.99
N ARG A 238 23.11 35.90 -15.47
CA ARG A 238 22.66 35.95 -16.85
C ARG A 238 21.56 36.98 -17.03
N THR A 239 21.71 37.83 -18.04
CA THR A 239 20.75 38.90 -18.36
C THR A 239 19.69 38.51 -19.38
N ASN A 240 19.85 37.35 -20.00
CA ASN A 240 18.98 36.83 -21.07
C ASN A 240 18.12 35.66 -20.62
N LEU A 241 17.78 35.60 -19.32
CA LEU A 241 16.84 34.62 -18.79
C LEU A 241 15.40 35.14 -18.99
N VAL A 242 14.49 34.25 -19.45
CA VAL A 242 13.09 34.52 -19.67
C VAL A 242 12.25 33.69 -18.69
#